data_072952fdd0c4675fcf36832738af8c20
#
_entry.id   072952fdd0c4675fcf36832738af8c20
#
_cell.length_a   1.000
_cell.length_b   1.000
_cell.length_c   1.000
_cell.angle_alpha   90.00
_cell.angle_beta   90.00
_cell.angle_gamma   90.00
#
_symmetry.space_group_name_H-M   'P 1'
#
loop_
_entity.id
_entity.type
_entity.pdbx_description
1 polymer ?
#
loop_
_entity_poly.entity_id
_entity_poly.type
_entity_poly.pdbx_seq_one_letter_code
_entity_poly.pdbx_strand_id
1 'polypeptide(L)'
;MALGAFKLDEALRSLDAVQLAKVSGRLVRVSGMLLESLGCRRMTGQRCLVEQADGSLLEAQVVGFNRDITYLMPFKKPMGLTAGSRVFPAEEETALRIDDSWLGRVVNGLGEPLDELGKLTGRDLLPTELPRVNPLKRRPVTEALDVGVRAINALLTVGKGQRVGLFAGSGVGKSVLLGMITRQTKADVVVVGLIGERGREVQEFILHSLGEEGLRKAVVVVAPANESPLMRLKAAELCHSIAAYFRDQGNDVLLLVDSLTRYAMAQREIALALGEPPATKGYPPSVFGMLPELVESAGNGADARGSLSALYTVLAEGDDQQDPIVDCARAILDGHIVLSRRLADVGHYPAIDISASVSRCMNQVSAMPQQRAARNFKELYSTFEKIKELIPLGGYTPGMDAKTDRSVQLAPALERFLRQEVGEGSELGVSLATLQSILK
;
A
#
# COMPACT_ATOMS: atom_id res chain seq x y z
N MET A 1 -45.70 -15.27 44.24
CA MET A 1 -45.73 -15.84 42.89
C MET A 1 -44.86 -15.10 41.88
N ALA A 2 -44.57 -13.80 41.99
CA ALA A 2 -43.76 -13.04 41.03
C ALA A 2 -42.24 -13.38 41.00
N LEU A 3 -41.64 -13.78 42.16
CA LEU A 3 -40.21 -14.10 42.23
C LEU A 3 -39.80 -15.42 41.51
N GLY A 4 -40.75 -16.35 41.40
CA GLY A 4 -40.53 -17.63 40.69
C GLY A 4 -40.54 -17.50 39.16
N ALA A 5 -41.37 -16.61 38.62
CA ALA A 5 -41.45 -16.35 37.17
C ALA A 5 -40.22 -15.65 36.66
N PHE A 6 -39.64 -14.71 37.44
CA PHE A 6 -38.41 -13.99 37.05
C PHE A 6 -37.18 -14.91 36.97
N LYS A 7 -37.04 -15.86 37.89
CA LYS A 7 -35.97 -16.87 37.87
C LYS A 7 -36.12 -17.87 36.73
N LEU A 8 -37.36 -18.20 36.35
CA LEU A 8 -37.62 -19.11 35.23
C LEU A 8 -37.31 -18.46 33.88
N ASP A 9 -37.67 -17.19 33.68
CA ASP A 9 -37.33 -16.43 32.49
C ASP A 9 -35.83 -16.20 32.34
N GLU A 10 -35.13 -15.97 33.44
CA GLU A 10 -33.67 -15.83 33.45
C GLU A 10 -32.98 -17.17 33.16
N ALA A 11 -33.48 -18.27 33.68
CA ALA A 11 -33.02 -19.61 33.38
C ALA A 11 -33.31 -20.03 31.93
N LEU A 12 -34.47 -19.66 31.38
CA LEU A 12 -34.81 -19.92 29.98
C LEU A 12 -33.92 -19.12 29.04
N ARG A 13 -33.66 -17.84 29.33
CA ARG A 13 -32.71 -17.04 28.54
C ARG A 13 -31.28 -17.57 28.62
N SER A 14 -30.85 -18.11 29.76
CA SER A 14 -29.57 -18.77 29.91
C SER A 14 -29.48 -20.09 29.15
N LEU A 15 -30.59 -20.82 29.00
CA LEU A 15 -30.68 -22.04 28.19
C LEU A 15 -30.67 -21.76 26.69
N ASP A 16 -31.30 -20.66 26.23
CA ASP A 16 -31.23 -20.22 24.84
C ASP A 16 -29.80 -19.77 24.45
N ALA A 17 -29.00 -19.34 25.40
CA ALA A 17 -27.62 -18.99 25.21
C ALA A 17 -26.64 -20.19 25.21
N VAL A 18 -27.08 -21.37 25.68
CA VAL A 18 -26.28 -22.59 25.69
C VAL A 18 -26.40 -23.31 24.34
N GLN A 19 -25.38 -23.19 23.51
CA GLN A 19 -25.24 -24.05 22.34
C GLN A 19 -25.08 -25.51 22.80
N LEU A 20 -26.16 -26.28 22.77
CA LEU A 20 -26.21 -27.68 23.17
C LEU A 20 -25.36 -28.61 22.27
N ALA A 21 -24.98 -28.18 21.08
CA ALA A 21 -24.07 -28.90 20.18
C ALA A 21 -23.24 -27.92 19.36
N LYS A 22 -21.93 -28.13 19.35
CA LYS A 22 -21.02 -27.43 18.39
C LYS A 22 -21.01 -28.21 17.08
N VAL A 23 -21.60 -27.61 16.04
CA VAL A 23 -21.50 -28.15 14.67
C VAL A 23 -20.06 -27.99 14.19
N SER A 24 -19.43 -29.10 13.83
CA SER A 24 -18.07 -29.08 13.25
C SER A 24 -18.04 -29.78 11.90
N GLY A 25 -17.24 -29.24 10.99
CA GLY A 25 -16.84 -29.93 9.77
C GLY A 25 -15.67 -30.88 10.03
N ARG A 26 -15.24 -31.58 8.98
CA ARG A 26 -14.03 -32.42 8.98
C ARG A 26 -13.11 -31.97 7.88
N LEU A 27 -11.83 -31.91 8.20
CA LEU A 27 -10.75 -31.73 7.22
C LEU A 27 -10.60 -33.00 6.37
N VAL A 28 -10.73 -32.88 5.06
CA VAL A 28 -10.65 -34.03 4.12
C VAL A 28 -9.38 -34.02 3.30
N ARG A 29 -8.80 -32.84 3.04
CA ARG A 29 -7.58 -32.69 2.25
C ARG A 29 -6.81 -31.44 2.65
N VAL A 30 -5.48 -31.54 2.57
CA VAL A 30 -4.53 -30.41 2.71
C VAL A 30 -3.63 -30.41 1.48
N SER A 31 -3.58 -29.27 0.78
CA SER A 31 -2.72 -29.08 -0.39
C SER A 31 -2.00 -27.74 -0.29
N GLY A 32 -0.76 -27.76 0.23
CA GLY A 32 -0.03 -26.53 0.55
C GLY A 32 -0.74 -25.70 1.60
N MET A 33 -1.20 -24.51 1.20
CA MET A 33 -1.97 -23.60 2.05
C MET A 33 -3.50 -23.79 1.93
N LEU A 34 -3.97 -24.63 0.99
CA LEU A 34 -5.40 -24.87 0.81
C LEU A 34 -5.84 -26.06 1.65
N LEU A 35 -6.88 -25.84 2.46
CA LEU A 35 -7.53 -26.84 3.30
C LEU A 35 -8.93 -27.08 2.74
N GLU A 36 -9.30 -28.36 2.57
CA GLU A 36 -10.64 -28.76 2.12
C GLU A 36 -11.40 -29.37 3.31
N SER A 37 -12.56 -28.81 3.62
CA SER A 37 -13.42 -29.23 4.73
C SER A 37 -14.80 -29.66 4.24
N LEU A 38 -15.36 -30.68 4.85
CA LEU A 38 -16.73 -31.17 4.66
C LEU A 38 -17.56 -30.82 5.89
N GLY A 39 -18.79 -30.33 5.70
CA GLY A 39 -19.74 -30.11 6.79
C GLY A 39 -19.61 -28.76 7.54
N CYS A 40 -18.54 -27.98 7.29
CA CYS A 40 -18.43 -26.62 7.83
C CYS A 40 -19.09 -25.63 6.86
N ARG A 41 -20.38 -25.35 7.06
CA ARG A 41 -21.12 -24.40 6.20
C ARG A 41 -20.90 -22.98 6.68
N ARG A 42 -20.03 -22.24 6.01
CA ARG A 42 -19.73 -20.83 6.28
C ARG A 42 -19.65 -20.05 4.97
N MET A 43 -19.96 -18.75 5.02
CA MET A 43 -19.86 -17.85 3.86
C MET A 43 -18.41 -17.55 3.54
N THR A 44 -18.11 -17.25 2.28
CA THR A 44 -16.80 -16.75 1.87
C THR A 44 -16.43 -15.51 2.67
N GLY A 45 -15.19 -15.45 3.14
CA GLY A 45 -14.70 -14.39 4.02
C GLY A 45 -14.80 -14.69 5.51
N GLN A 46 -15.69 -15.60 5.95
CA GLN A 46 -15.84 -15.94 7.37
C GLN A 46 -14.69 -16.81 7.89
N ARG A 47 -14.39 -16.69 9.17
CA ARG A 47 -13.30 -17.44 9.84
C ARG A 47 -13.79 -18.80 10.34
N CYS A 48 -12.85 -19.73 10.33
CA CYS A 48 -12.97 -21.08 10.90
C CYS A 48 -11.74 -21.39 11.74
N LEU A 49 -11.91 -22.30 12.70
CA LEU A 49 -10.86 -22.82 13.56
C LEU A 49 -10.65 -24.30 13.23
N VAL A 50 -9.44 -24.68 12.83
CA VAL A 50 -9.06 -26.05 12.48
C VAL A 50 -8.25 -26.66 13.62
N GLU A 51 -8.74 -27.76 14.17
CA GLU A 51 -8.07 -28.45 15.28
C GLU A 51 -6.77 -29.12 14.80
N GLN A 52 -5.70 -28.89 15.52
CA GLN A 52 -4.40 -29.51 15.29
C GLN A 52 -4.20 -30.74 16.20
N ALA A 53 -3.22 -31.57 15.90
CA ALA A 53 -2.97 -32.81 16.63
C ALA A 53 -2.63 -32.61 18.13
N ASP A 54 -2.09 -31.45 18.48
CA ASP A 54 -1.78 -31.05 19.86
C ASP A 54 -2.96 -30.42 20.61
N GLY A 55 -4.14 -30.34 19.97
CA GLY A 55 -5.35 -29.69 20.50
C GLY A 55 -5.38 -28.18 20.32
N SER A 56 -4.37 -27.56 19.78
CA SER A 56 -4.39 -26.13 19.41
C SER A 56 -5.32 -25.88 18.21
N LEU A 57 -5.71 -24.63 18.02
CA LEU A 57 -6.62 -24.22 16.95
C LEU A 57 -5.88 -23.32 15.94
N LEU A 58 -5.91 -23.72 14.68
CA LEU A 58 -5.40 -22.94 13.57
C LEU A 58 -6.51 -22.10 12.97
N GLU A 59 -6.36 -20.78 12.98
CA GLU A 59 -7.29 -19.87 12.30
C GLU A 59 -7.15 -19.95 10.79
N ALA A 60 -8.30 -20.04 10.11
CA ALA A 60 -8.39 -20.05 8.66
C ALA A 60 -9.62 -19.25 8.20
N GLN A 61 -9.60 -18.77 6.98
CA GLN A 61 -10.72 -18.07 6.34
C GLN A 61 -11.29 -18.91 5.20
N VAL A 62 -12.61 -18.88 5.03
CA VAL A 62 -13.27 -19.46 3.86
C VAL A 62 -12.93 -18.63 2.62
N VAL A 63 -12.24 -19.24 1.66
CA VAL A 63 -11.85 -18.59 0.39
C VAL A 63 -12.70 -19.04 -0.80
N GLY A 64 -13.53 -20.08 -0.62
CA GLY A 64 -14.44 -20.57 -1.64
C GLY A 64 -15.11 -21.88 -1.23
N PHE A 65 -15.94 -22.40 -2.10
CA PHE A 65 -16.57 -23.71 -1.92
C PHE A 65 -16.87 -24.36 -3.28
N ASN A 66 -16.93 -25.68 -3.29
CA ASN A 66 -17.39 -26.46 -4.45
C ASN A 66 -18.29 -27.61 -3.95
N ARG A 67 -19.58 -27.56 -4.28
CA ARG A 67 -20.61 -28.48 -3.75
C ARG A 67 -20.59 -28.47 -2.22
N ASP A 68 -20.27 -29.59 -1.57
CA ASP A 68 -20.22 -29.73 -0.11
C ASP A 68 -18.84 -29.48 0.49
N ILE A 69 -17.82 -29.20 -0.35
CA ILE A 69 -16.46 -28.93 0.08
C ILE A 69 -16.28 -27.42 0.27
N THR A 70 -15.88 -27.02 1.46
CA THR A 70 -15.48 -25.65 1.79
C THR A 70 -13.96 -25.55 1.72
N TYR A 71 -13.47 -24.58 0.94
CA TYR A 71 -12.05 -24.27 0.84
C TYR A 71 -11.68 -23.23 1.89
N LEU A 72 -10.69 -23.59 2.72
CA LEU A 72 -10.18 -22.75 3.77
C LEU A 72 -8.72 -22.44 3.52
N MET A 73 -8.31 -21.22 3.83
CA MET A 73 -6.91 -20.80 3.81
C MET A 73 -6.51 -20.28 5.17
N PRO A 74 -5.48 -20.86 5.82
CA PRO A 74 -5.04 -20.45 7.13
C PRO A 74 -4.24 -19.14 7.08
N PHE A 75 -4.30 -18.37 8.16
CA PHE A 75 -3.48 -17.16 8.33
C PHE A 75 -2.01 -17.47 8.63
N LYS A 76 -1.73 -18.66 9.17
CA LYS A 76 -0.36 -19.15 9.45
C LYS A 76 -0.11 -20.45 8.69
N LYS A 77 1.15 -20.82 8.52
CA LYS A 77 1.52 -22.08 7.87
C LYS A 77 0.86 -23.27 8.59
N PRO A 78 0.10 -24.13 7.88
CA PRO A 78 -0.55 -25.26 8.50
C PRO A 78 0.48 -26.31 8.94
N MET A 79 0.47 -26.63 10.22
CA MET A 79 1.31 -27.70 10.82
C MET A 79 0.45 -28.53 11.74
N GLY A 80 0.82 -29.81 11.94
CA GLY A 80 0.11 -30.68 12.87
C GLY A 80 -1.35 -30.97 12.51
N LEU A 81 -1.73 -30.84 11.23
CA LEU A 81 -3.06 -31.20 10.75
C LEU A 81 -3.11 -32.69 10.39
N THR A 82 -4.22 -33.35 10.72
CA THR A 82 -4.49 -34.76 10.37
C THR A 82 -5.79 -34.87 9.55
N ALA A 83 -5.88 -35.95 8.77
CA ALA A 83 -7.14 -36.26 8.11
C ALA A 83 -8.25 -36.48 9.16
N GLY A 84 -9.39 -35.81 8.96
CA GLY A 84 -10.49 -35.87 9.92
C GLY A 84 -10.42 -34.85 11.05
N SER A 85 -9.36 -34.01 11.15
CA SER A 85 -9.32 -32.86 12.08
C SER A 85 -10.63 -32.08 12.04
N ARG A 86 -11.11 -31.69 13.21
CA ARG A 86 -12.38 -30.94 13.33
C ARG A 86 -12.20 -29.50 12.84
N VAL A 87 -13.21 -29.01 12.15
CA VAL A 87 -13.27 -27.62 11.68
C VAL A 87 -14.47 -26.94 12.30
N PHE A 88 -14.24 -25.99 13.17
CA PHE A 88 -15.27 -25.24 13.86
C PHE A 88 -15.49 -23.90 13.18
N PRO A 89 -16.75 -23.43 13.11
CA PRO A 89 -16.99 -22.01 12.83
C PRO A 89 -16.35 -21.18 13.93
N ALA A 90 -15.56 -20.16 13.56
CA ALA A 90 -15.16 -19.17 14.55
C ALA A 90 -16.39 -18.40 15.03
N GLU A 91 -16.43 -18.05 16.30
CA GLU A 91 -17.39 -17.08 16.81
C GLU A 91 -17.20 -15.75 16.07
N GLU A 92 -18.22 -14.88 16.05
CA GLU A 92 -18.16 -13.62 15.31
C GLU A 92 -16.85 -12.88 15.61
N GLU A 93 -16.18 -12.40 14.57
CA GLU A 93 -14.95 -11.64 14.69
C GLU A 93 -15.17 -10.53 15.73
N THR A 94 -14.31 -10.47 16.74
CA THR A 94 -14.22 -9.27 17.56
C THR A 94 -13.76 -8.17 16.61
N ALA A 95 -14.72 -7.30 16.21
CA ALA A 95 -14.43 -6.22 15.29
C ALA A 95 -13.26 -5.39 15.82
N LEU A 96 -12.28 -5.13 14.97
CA LEU A 96 -11.16 -4.29 15.33
C LEU A 96 -11.67 -2.92 15.76
N ARG A 97 -11.11 -2.40 16.85
CA ARG A 97 -11.40 -1.06 17.33
C ARG A 97 -10.17 -0.19 17.16
N ILE A 98 -10.38 1.04 16.72
CA ILE A 98 -9.33 2.00 16.39
C ILE A 98 -9.59 3.35 17.05
N ASP A 99 -8.54 4.06 17.36
CA ASP A 99 -8.49 5.48 17.68
C ASP A 99 -7.04 5.98 17.58
N ASP A 100 -6.76 7.19 18.07
CA ASP A 100 -5.42 7.78 18.00
C ASP A 100 -4.33 6.97 18.73
N SER A 101 -4.70 6.02 19.60
CA SER A 101 -3.74 5.13 20.27
C SER A 101 -3.02 4.16 19.31
N TRP A 102 -3.48 4.07 18.06
CA TRP A 102 -2.81 3.30 17.02
C TRP A 102 -1.62 4.05 16.41
N LEU A 103 -1.52 5.36 16.59
CA LEU A 103 -0.36 6.13 16.15
C LEU A 103 0.90 5.70 16.93
N GLY A 104 1.98 5.49 16.22
CA GLY A 104 3.21 4.96 16.77
C GLY A 104 3.30 3.44 16.83
N ARG A 105 2.27 2.71 16.42
CA ARG A 105 2.17 1.26 16.59
C ARG A 105 2.53 0.50 15.31
N VAL A 106 3.04 -0.71 15.53
CA VAL A 106 3.36 -1.68 14.48
C VAL A 106 2.50 -2.92 14.69
N VAL A 107 1.70 -3.29 13.67
CA VAL A 107 0.73 -4.39 13.74
C VAL A 107 0.89 -5.35 12.55
N ASN A 108 0.34 -6.56 12.69
CA ASN A 108 0.21 -7.49 11.57
C ASN A 108 -1.08 -7.24 10.76
N GLY A 109 -1.35 -8.06 9.73
CA GLY A 109 -2.54 -7.95 8.88
C GLY A 109 -3.88 -8.23 9.57
N LEU A 110 -3.86 -8.72 10.82
CA LEU A 110 -5.04 -8.92 11.67
C LEU A 110 -5.21 -7.83 12.73
N GLY A 111 -4.33 -6.80 12.74
CA GLY A 111 -4.33 -5.75 13.76
C GLY A 111 -3.70 -6.16 15.09
N GLU A 112 -3.01 -7.31 15.15
CA GLU A 112 -2.29 -7.73 16.34
C GLU A 112 -0.96 -6.99 16.45
N PRO A 113 -0.61 -6.45 17.64
CA PRO A 113 0.63 -5.70 17.83
C PRO A 113 1.88 -6.58 17.68
N LEU A 114 2.89 -6.04 16.99
CA LEU A 114 4.21 -6.65 16.80
C LEU A 114 5.32 -5.92 17.58
N ASP A 115 4.99 -4.80 18.19
CA ASP A 115 5.91 -3.85 18.84
C ASP A 115 6.10 -4.07 20.34
N GLU A 116 5.54 -5.14 20.90
CA GLU A 116 5.59 -5.50 22.33
C GLU A 116 5.01 -4.42 23.29
N LEU A 117 4.35 -3.38 22.75
CA LEU A 117 3.77 -2.30 23.56
C LEU A 117 2.37 -2.62 24.11
N GLY A 118 1.98 -3.89 24.12
CA GLY A 118 0.71 -4.36 24.65
C GLY A 118 -0.45 -4.28 23.63
N LYS A 119 -1.62 -4.75 24.06
CA LYS A 119 -2.81 -4.84 23.20
C LYS A 119 -3.29 -3.46 22.77
N LEU A 120 -3.73 -3.36 21.53
CA LEU A 120 -4.45 -2.19 21.03
C LEU A 120 -5.90 -2.21 21.52
N THR A 121 -6.33 -1.08 22.01
CA THR A 121 -7.72 -0.81 22.37
C THR A 121 -8.12 0.44 21.60
N GLY A 122 -9.30 0.44 21.01
CA GLY A 122 -9.82 1.61 20.29
C GLY A 122 -11.27 1.87 20.72
N ARG A 123 -11.75 3.07 20.47
CA ARG A 123 -13.14 3.46 20.76
C ARG A 123 -14.07 3.09 19.62
N ASP A 124 -13.64 3.33 18.39
CA ASP A 124 -14.47 3.22 17.20
C ASP A 124 -14.28 1.87 16.50
N LEU A 125 -15.34 1.37 15.88
CA LEU A 125 -15.26 0.15 15.08
C LEU A 125 -14.54 0.43 13.76
N LEU A 126 -13.55 -0.39 13.44
CA LEU A 126 -12.90 -0.34 12.13
C LEU A 126 -13.64 -1.27 11.16
N PRO A 127 -14.16 -0.76 10.04
CA PRO A 127 -14.78 -1.59 9.02
C PRO A 127 -13.78 -2.63 8.46
N THR A 128 -14.23 -3.88 8.34
CA THR A 128 -13.42 -4.97 7.77
C THR A 128 -13.43 -4.99 6.24
N GLU A 129 -14.41 -4.33 5.62
CA GLU A 129 -14.51 -4.19 4.17
C GLU A 129 -13.72 -2.98 3.68
N LEU A 130 -13.18 -3.09 2.46
CA LEU A 130 -12.54 -1.96 1.80
C LEU A 130 -13.51 -0.77 1.69
N PRO A 131 -13.06 0.45 2.04
CA PRO A 131 -13.90 1.64 2.02
C PRO A 131 -14.37 1.95 0.60
N ARG A 132 -15.67 2.08 0.41
CA ARG A 132 -16.30 2.43 -0.87
C ARG A 132 -16.93 3.81 -0.79
N VAL A 133 -16.49 4.71 -1.65
CA VAL A 133 -17.04 6.06 -1.77
C VAL A 133 -17.81 6.16 -3.08
N ASN A 134 -19.03 6.68 -3.03
CA ASN A 134 -19.80 6.95 -4.25
C ASN A 134 -19.01 7.94 -5.14
N PRO A 135 -18.67 7.56 -6.40
CA PRO A 135 -17.85 8.39 -7.27
C PRO A 135 -18.38 9.82 -7.50
N LEU A 136 -19.70 9.99 -7.54
CA LEU A 136 -20.33 11.31 -7.73
C LEU A 136 -20.26 12.19 -6.47
N LYS A 137 -20.02 11.62 -5.31
CA LYS A 137 -19.87 12.34 -4.04
C LYS A 137 -18.40 12.55 -3.66
N ARG A 138 -17.47 11.82 -4.29
CA ARG A 138 -16.04 11.92 -4.00
C ARG A 138 -15.54 13.34 -4.32
N ARG A 139 -14.85 13.97 -3.35
CA ARG A 139 -14.26 15.30 -3.56
C ARG A 139 -13.14 15.23 -4.61
N PRO A 140 -13.06 16.21 -5.52
CA PRO A 140 -11.97 16.30 -6.48
C PRO A 140 -10.63 16.61 -5.79
N VAL A 141 -9.52 16.32 -6.50
CA VAL A 141 -8.15 16.64 -6.08
C VAL A 141 -7.85 18.08 -6.49
N THR A 142 -7.80 19.00 -5.53
CA THR A 142 -7.67 20.46 -5.80
C THR A 142 -6.50 21.10 -5.06
N GLU A 143 -5.92 20.44 -4.06
CA GLU A 143 -4.84 20.95 -3.25
C GLU A 143 -3.59 20.10 -3.41
N ALA A 144 -2.40 20.72 -3.39
CA ALA A 144 -1.14 20.03 -3.41
C ALA A 144 -0.80 19.42 -2.03
N LEU A 145 -0.24 18.22 -2.02
CA LEU A 145 0.38 17.60 -0.85
C LEU A 145 1.88 17.84 -0.90
N ASP A 146 2.40 18.47 0.13
CA ASP A 146 3.85 18.60 0.30
C ASP A 146 4.44 17.28 0.83
N VAL A 147 5.31 16.67 0.04
CA VAL A 147 5.98 15.40 0.37
C VAL A 147 7.45 15.59 0.77
N GLY A 148 7.93 16.84 0.85
CA GLY A 148 9.28 17.18 1.28
C GLY A 148 10.40 16.84 0.29
N VAL A 149 10.07 16.29 -0.88
CA VAL A 149 11.04 15.93 -1.94
C VAL A 149 10.94 16.94 -3.08
N ARG A 150 12.01 17.71 -3.30
CA ARG A 150 12.09 18.84 -4.23
C ARG A 150 11.62 18.50 -5.63
N ALA A 151 12.16 17.42 -6.20
CA ALA A 151 11.81 16.96 -7.54
C ALA A 151 10.32 16.59 -7.66
N ILE A 152 9.73 15.99 -6.63
CA ILE A 152 8.30 15.63 -6.60
C ILE A 152 7.47 16.90 -6.42
N ASN A 153 7.76 17.70 -5.40
CA ASN A 153 7.01 18.91 -5.09
C ASN A 153 6.92 19.87 -6.28
N ALA A 154 8.02 20.08 -7.00
CA ALA A 154 8.07 21.09 -8.05
C ALA A 154 7.73 20.57 -9.46
N LEU A 155 8.09 19.32 -9.80
CA LEU A 155 8.00 18.80 -11.17
C LEU A 155 6.95 17.69 -11.36
N LEU A 156 6.51 17.06 -10.26
CA LEU A 156 5.58 15.92 -10.22
C LEU A 156 4.54 16.10 -9.12
N THR A 157 4.15 17.34 -8.84
CA THR A 157 3.32 17.70 -7.70
C THR A 157 2.18 16.71 -7.46
N VAL A 158 2.16 16.15 -6.27
CA VAL A 158 1.12 15.22 -5.80
C VAL A 158 -0.03 16.02 -5.22
N GLY A 159 -1.26 15.61 -5.52
CA GLY A 159 -2.44 16.22 -4.93
C GLY A 159 -2.96 15.47 -3.70
N LYS A 160 -3.62 16.18 -2.79
CA LYS A 160 -4.34 15.59 -1.66
C LYS A 160 -5.51 14.74 -2.18
N GLY A 161 -5.43 13.43 -1.94
CA GLY A 161 -6.38 12.44 -2.47
C GLY A 161 -5.94 11.77 -3.77
N GLN A 162 -4.75 12.07 -4.30
CA GLN A 162 -4.18 11.42 -5.48
C GLN A 162 -3.58 10.06 -5.14
N ARG A 163 -3.68 9.11 -6.09
CA ARG A 163 -3.11 7.77 -6.02
C ARG A 163 -1.94 7.68 -7.00
N VAL A 164 -0.71 7.56 -6.50
CA VAL A 164 0.52 7.61 -7.29
C VAL A 164 1.27 6.28 -7.20
N GLY A 165 1.80 5.80 -8.32
CA GLY A 165 2.70 4.66 -8.36
C GLY A 165 4.16 5.07 -8.24
N LEU A 166 4.93 4.35 -7.42
CA LEU A 166 6.39 4.44 -7.39
C LEU A 166 6.96 3.18 -8.04
N PHE A 167 7.41 3.31 -9.27
CA PHE A 167 7.93 2.21 -10.08
C PHE A 167 9.44 2.11 -9.89
N ALA A 168 9.90 0.96 -9.42
CA ALA A 168 11.29 0.78 -9.07
C ALA A 168 11.76 -0.66 -9.33
N GLY A 169 12.97 -0.80 -9.84
CA GLY A 169 13.71 -2.06 -9.76
C GLY A 169 14.30 -2.29 -8.36
N SER A 170 15.03 -3.38 -8.19
CA SER A 170 15.73 -3.65 -6.93
C SER A 170 16.96 -2.75 -6.76
N GLY A 171 17.20 -2.20 -5.56
CA GLY A 171 18.44 -1.50 -5.21
C GLY A 171 18.57 -0.07 -5.74
N VAL A 172 17.51 0.56 -6.25
CA VAL A 172 17.54 1.93 -6.79
C VAL A 172 17.20 3.03 -5.76
N GLY A 173 17.14 2.70 -4.47
CA GLY A 173 16.86 3.67 -3.40
C GLY A 173 15.38 3.84 -3.07
N LYS A 174 14.50 2.89 -3.45
CA LYS A 174 13.05 2.91 -3.17
C LYS A 174 12.75 3.18 -1.69
N SER A 175 13.25 2.36 -0.79
CA SER A 175 12.96 2.44 0.65
C SER A 175 13.48 3.73 1.28
N VAL A 176 14.61 4.25 0.78
CA VAL A 176 15.17 5.54 1.19
C VAL A 176 14.23 6.68 0.81
N LEU A 177 13.75 6.70 -0.44
CA LEU A 177 12.81 7.72 -0.91
C LEU A 177 11.48 7.67 -0.13
N LEU A 178 10.94 6.47 0.13
CA LEU A 178 9.75 6.30 0.96
C LEU A 178 9.97 6.87 2.38
N GLY A 179 11.14 6.60 2.97
CA GLY A 179 11.52 7.17 4.26
C GLY A 179 11.61 8.69 4.24
N MET A 180 12.20 9.29 3.20
CA MET A 180 12.23 10.75 3.03
C MET A 180 10.82 11.32 2.98
N ILE A 181 9.96 10.77 2.15
CA ILE A 181 8.56 11.19 2.03
C ILE A 181 7.83 11.09 3.36
N THR A 182 7.96 9.96 4.07
CA THR A 182 7.25 9.72 5.34
C THR A 182 7.65 10.72 6.42
N ARG A 183 8.95 11.00 6.56
CA ARG A 183 9.42 11.95 7.58
C ARG A 183 9.03 13.39 7.26
N GLN A 184 9.10 13.77 5.99
CA GLN A 184 9.04 15.17 5.58
C GLN A 184 7.66 15.61 5.09
N THR A 185 6.74 14.67 4.84
CA THR A 185 5.38 15.01 4.41
C THR A 185 4.64 15.88 5.43
N LYS A 186 3.84 16.81 4.93
CA LYS A 186 2.92 17.62 5.72
C LYS A 186 1.57 16.92 5.97
N ALA A 187 1.45 15.65 5.65
CA ALA A 187 0.30 14.84 6.06
C ALA A 187 0.24 14.72 7.59
N ASP A 188 -0.97 14.78 8.15
CA ASP A 188 -1.21 14.68 9.59
C ASP A 188 -0.93 13.27 10.08
N VAL A 189 -1.37 12.27 9.31
CA VAL A 189 -1.22 10.84 9.60
C VAL A 189 -0.59 10.12 8.42
N VAL A 190 0.30 9.18 8.70
CA VAL A 190 0.88 8.28 7.70
C VAL A 190 0.49 6.85 8.04
N VAL A 191 -0.01 6.10 7.05
CA VAL A 191 -0.24 4.67 7.18
C VAL A 191 0.72 3.93 6.25
N VAL A 192 1.52 3.02 6.81
CA VAL A 192 2.52 2.29 6.04
C VAL A 192 2.19 0.81 6.02
N GLY A 193 1.98 0.25 4.84
CA GLY A 193 1.82 -1.18 4.62
C GLY A 193 3.10 -1.79 4.04
N LEU A 194 3.80 -2.62 4.82
CA LEU A 194 4.96 -3.38 4.37
C LEU A 194 4.52 -4.80 4.01
N ILE A 195 4.17 -5.00 2.73
CA ILE A 195 3.49 -6.21 2.24
C ILE A 195 4.46 -7.07 1.43
N GLY A 196 4.81 -8.24 1.94
CA GLY A 196 5.68 -9.19 1.25
C GLY A 196 7.16 -8.78 1.17
N GLU A 197 7.58 -7.80 1.95
CA GLU A 197 8.98 -7.39 2.07
C GLU A 197 9.74 -8.37 3.00
N ARG A 198 11.06 -8.39 2.92
CA ARG A 198 11.88 -9.24 3.79
C ARG A 198 11.87 -8.70 5.22
N GLY A 199 11.85 -9.57 6.22
CA GLY A 199 11.84 -9.17 7.63
C GLY A 199 12.97 -8.21 8.01
N ARG A 200 14.17 -8.36 7.43
CA ARG A 200 15.28 -7.42 7.61
C ARG A 200 14.95 -6.03 7.05
N GLU A 201 14.36 -5.95 5.86
CA GLU A 201 14.00 -4.68 5.21
C GLU A 201 12.89 -3.95 5.98
N VAL A 202 11.97 -4.71 6.59
CA VAL A 202 10.95 -4.17 7.50
C VAL A 202 11.59 -3.48 8.70
N GLN A 203 12.53 -4.16 9.37
CA GLN A 203 13.23 -3.60 10.54
C GLN A 203 14.05 -2.35 10.16
N GLU A 204 14.83 -2.43 9.07
CA GLU A 204 15.61 -1.32 8.55
C GLU A 204 14.74 -0.11 8.20
N PHE A 205 13.56 -0.35 7.60
CA PHE A 205 12.62 0.73 7.28
C PHE A 205 12.09 1.42 8.54
N ILE A 206 11.66 0.66 9.54
CA ILE A 206 11.13 1.23 10.80
C ILE A 206 12.22 2.01 11.55
N LEU A 207 13.42 1.44 11.69
CA LEU A 207 14.49 2.05 12.49
C LEU A 207 15.18 3.23 11.77
N HIS A 208 15.47 3.09 10.48
CA HIS A 208 16.32 4.04 9.76
C HIS A 208 15.55 4.94 8.78
N SER A 209 14.53 4.38 8.09
CA SER A 209 13.78 5.17 7.12
C SER A 209 12.67 5.99 7.79
N LEU A 210 11.92 5.40 8.70
CA LEU A 210 10.88 6.09 9.48
C LEU A 210 11.48 6.87 10.65
N GLY A 211 12.26 6.18 11.47
CA GLY A 211 12.80 6.71 12.71
C GLY A 211 11.69 7.01 13.75
N GLU A 212 12.08 7.48 14.92
CA GLU A 212 11.10 7.77 15.99
C GLU A 212 10.13 8.90 15.63
N GLU A 213 10.61 9.94 14.95
CA GLU A 213 9.78 11.09 14.58
C GLU A 213 8.72 10.72 13.56
N GLY A 214 9.09 9.98 12.51
CA GLY A 214 8.16 9.50 11.52
C GLY A 214 7.15 8.50 12.07
N LEU A 215 7.59 7.62 12.99
CA LEU A 215 6.73 6.62 13.62
C LEU A 215 5.64 7.27 14.50
N ARG A 216 5.91 8.36 15.21
CA ARG A 216 4.91 9.02 16.07
C ARG A 216 3.62 9.41 15.38
N LYS A 217 3.67 9.74 14.09
CA LYS A 217 2.49 10.08 13.27
C LYS A 217 2.08 8.94 12.33
N ALA A 218 2.66 7.75 12.49
CA ALA A 218 2.42 6.64 11.59
C ALA A 218 1.76 5.44 12.29
N VAL A 219 0.97 4.69 11.50
CA VAL A 219 0.58 3.32 11.81
C VAL A 219 1.27 2.42 10.79
N VAL A 220 2.01 1.41 11.25
CA VAL A 220 2.73 0.48 10.38
C VAL A 220 2.06 -0.89 10.41
N VAL A 221 1.60 -1.38 9.26
CA VAL A 221 1.03 -2.72 9.10
C VAL A 221 2.04 -3.59 8.36
N VAL A 222 2.39 -4.72 8.94
CA VAL A 222 3.47 -5.57 8.45
C VAL A 222 2.95 -6.98 8.14
N ALA A 223 3.22 -7.45 6.91
CA ALA A 223 3.06 -8.84 6.51
C ALA A 223 4.28 -9.25 5.66
N PRO A 224 5.35 -9.78 6.27
CA PRO A 224 6.58 -10.13 5.56
C PRO A 224 6.37 -11.24 4.52
N ALA A 225 7.39 -11.48 3.68
CA ALA A 225 7.33 -12.46 2.59
C ALA A 225 7.11 -13.92 3.05
N ASN A 226 7.45 -14.25 4.28
CA ASN A 226 7.23 -15.57 4.88
C ASN A 226 5.82 -15.77 5.48
N GLU A 227 5.00 -14.71 5.52
CA GLU A 227 3.60 -14.81 5.93
C GLU A 227 2.73 -15.45 4.84
N SER A 228 1.56 -15.95 5.25
CA SER A 228 0.62 -16.55 4.31
C SER A 228 0.13 -15.56 3.26
N PRO A 229 -0.28 -16.02 2.06
CA PRO A 229 -0.87 -15.15 1.05
C PRO A 229 -2.07 -14.38 1.60
N LEU A 230 -2.90 -15.04 2.40
CA LEU A 230 -4.08 -14.42 3.01
C LEU A 230 -3.71 -13.29 3.98
N MET A 231 -2.67 -13.49 4.81
CA MET A 231 -2.16 -12.46 5.72
C MET A 231 -1.66 -11.22 4.96
N ARG A 232 -0.96 -11.43 3.82
CA ARG A 232 -0.49 -10.34 2.95
C ARG A 232 -1.65 -9.54 2.33
N LEU A 233 -2.72 -10.22 1.91
CA LEU A 233 -3.92 -9.53 1.43
C LEU A 233 -4.58 -8.72 2.54
N LYS A 234 -4.80 -9.35 3.71
CA LYS A 234 -5.44 -8.70 4.86
C LYS A 234 -4.65 -7.48 5.36
N ALA A 235 -3.33 -7.55 5.33
CA ALA A 235 -2.50 -6.40 5.71
C ALA A 235 -2.69 -5.21 4.77
N ALA A 236 -2.79 -5.43 3.46
CA ALA A 236 -3.08 -4.36 2.52
C ALA A 236 -4.49 -3.78 2.72
N GLU A 237 -5.51 -4.61 2.89
CA GLU A 237 -6.89 -4.20 3.17
C GLU A 237 -6.96 -3.39 4.48
N LEU A 238 -6.31 -3.86 5.54
CA LEU A 238 -6.24 -3.18 6.84
C LEU A 238 -5.62 -1.79 6.73
N CYS A 239 -4.53 -1.63 5.96
CA CYS A 239 -3.93 -0.32 5.71
C CYS A 239 -4.94 0.68 5.14
N HIS A 240 -5.74 0.25 4.16
CA HIS A 240 -6.75 1.11 3.53
C HIS A 240 -7.87 1.47 4.49
N SER A 241 -8.33 0.51 5.31
CA SER A 241 -9.35 0.74 6.33
C SER A 241 -8.87 1.72 7.41
N ILE A 242 -7.64 1.57 7.91
CA ILE A 242 -7.02 2.50 8.86
C ILE A 242 -6.89 3.91 8.24
N ALA A 243 -6.38 3.99 7.02
CA ALA A 243 -6.20 5.26 6.33
C ALA A 243 -7.53 5.98 6.08
N ALA A 244 -8.57 5.24 5.70
CA ALA A 244 -9.92 5.80 5.53
C ALA A 244 -10.53 6.26 6.86
N TYR A 245 -10.32 5.53 7.95
CA TYR A 245 -10.76 5.96 9.28
C TYR A 245 -10.19 7.34 9.65
N PHE A 246 -8.87 7.52 9.56
CA PHE A 246 -8.25 8.81 9.88
C PHE A 246 -8.67 9.93 8.91
N ARG A 247 -8.82 9.63 7.62
CA ARG A 247 -9.41 10.57 6.65
C ARG A 247 -10.79 11.05 7.08
N ASP A 248 -11.65 10.11 7.50
CA ASP A 248 -13.02 10.42 7.87
C ASP A 248 -13.11 11.17 9.21
N GLN A 249 -12.07 11.11 10.04
CA GLN A 249 -11.86 11.98 11.21
C GLN A 249 -11.40 13.39 10.83
N GLY A 250 -11.13 13.67 9.55
CA GLY A 250 -10.74 14.99 9.06
C GLY A 250 -9.25 15.22 8.86
N ASN A 251 -8.43 14.18 8.98
CA ASN A 251 -6.99 14.27 8.80
C ASN A 251 -6.59 14.20 7.32
N ASP A 252 -5.50 14.87 6.97
CA ASP A 252 -4.78 14.64 5.72
C ASP A 252 -3.89 13.39 5.87
N VAL A 253 -4.28 12.29 5.23
CA VAL A 253 -3.61 11.00 5.36
C VAL A 253 -2.75 10.70 4.14
N LEU A 254 -1.52 10.22 4.39
CA LEU A 254 -0.67 9.60 3.39
C LEU A 254 -0.60 8.09 3.62
N LEU A 255 -1.15 7.31 2.70
CA LEU A 255 -1.04 5.86 2.67
C LEU A 255 0.15 5.45 1.80
N LEU A 256 1.07 4.66 2.35
CA LEU A 256 2.20 4.06 1.65
C LEU A 256 2.03 2.55 1.63
N VAL A 257 1.97 1.91 0.46
CA VAL A 257 1.86 0.45 0.32
C VAL A 257 3.07 -0.09 -0.43
N ASP A 258 3.92 -0.80 0.27
CA ASP A 258 5.10 -1.46 -0.27
C ASP A 258 4.96 -2.99 -0.13
N SER A 259 4.51 -3.75 -1.17
CA SER A 259 4.25 -3.29 -2.54
C SER A 259 2.93 -3.84 -3.11
N LEU A 260 2.38 -3.12 -4.07
CA LEU A 260 1.22 -3.57 -4.85
C LEU A 260 1.52 -4.87 -5.63
N THR A 261 2.75 -5.03 -6.12
CA THR A 261 3.22 -6.25 -6.78
C THR A 261 3.12 -7.46 -5.85
N ARG A 262 3.50 -7.32 -4.56
CA ARG A 262 3.41 -8.40 -3.58
C ARG A 262 1.98 -8.74 -3.21
N TYR A 263 1.10 -7.76 -3.18
CA TYR A 263 -0.35 -7.97 -3.04
C TYR A 263 -0.88 -8.81 -4.23
N ALA A 264 -0.54 -8.44 -5.46
CA ALA A 264 -0.91 -9.19 -6.66
C ALA A 264 -0.37 -10.64 -6.64
N MET A 265 0.88 -10.83 -6.18
CA MET A 265 1.47 -12.17 -6.03
C MET A 265 0.73 -13.01 -4.97
N ALA A 266 0.30 -12.42 -3.87
CA ALA A 266 -0.48 -13.11 -2.84
C ALA A 266 -1.83 -13.58 -3.41
N GLN A 267 -2.53 -12.73 -4.15
CA GLN A 267 -3.78 -13.11 -4.81
C GLN A 267 -3.57 -14.19 -5.87
N ARG A 268 -2.48 -14.11 -6.65
CA ARG A 268 -2.11 -15.16 -7.59
C ARG A 268 -1.95 -16.51 -6.90
N GLU A 269 -1.26 -16.57 -5.75
CA GLU A 269 -1.07 -17.81 -4.99
C GLU A 269 -2.42 -18.40 -4.56
N ILE A 270 -3.35 -17.58 -4.08
CA ILE A 270 -4.70 -18.00 -3.65
C ILE A 270 -5.51 -18.51 -4.85
N ALA A 271 -5.58 -17.74 -5.91
CA ALA A 271 -6.39 -18.06 -7.08
C ALA A 271 -5.92 -19.34 -7.77
N LEU A 272 -4.60 -19.53 -7.92
CA LEU A 272 -4.02 -20.78 -8.45
C LEU A 272 -4.32 -21.99 -7.55
N ALA A 273 -4.28 -21.82 -6.22
CA ALA A 273 -4.61 -22.88 -5.27
C ALA A 273 -6.09 -23.29 -5.36
N LEU A 274 -6.98 -22.34 -5.67
CA LEU A 274 -8.42 -22.58 -5.92
C LEU A 274 -8.69 -23.18 -7.30
N GLY A 275 -7.67 -23.33 -8.16
CA GLY A 275 -7.79 -23.91 -9.51
C GLY A 275 -8.17 -22.92 -10.60
N GLU A 276 -8.08 -21.60 -10.34
CA GLU A 276 -8.24 -20.61 -11.41
C GLU A 276 -7.08 -20.73 -12.41
N PRO A 277 -7.37 -20.80 -13.73
CA PRO A 277 -6.31 -21.00 -14.71
C PRO A 277 -5.41 -19.75 -14.80
N PRO A 278 -4.07 -19.95 -14.93
CA PRO A 278 -3.17 -18.85 -15.17
C PRO A 278 -3.37 -18.24 -16.56
N ALA A 279 -3.26 -16.92 -16.65
CA ALA A 279 -3.31 -16.17 -17.90
C ALA A 279 -1.96 -15.48 -18.17
N THR A 280 -1.93 -14.15 -18.25
CA THR A 280 -0.74 -13.37 -18.63
C THR A 280 0.39 -13.51 -17.59
N LYS A 281 1.56 -13.97 -18.00
CA LYS A 281 2.73 -14.24 -17.14
C LYS A 281 2.39 -15.05 -15.87
N GLY A 282 1.38 -15.92 -15.96
CA GLY A 282 0.96 -16.79 -14.87
C GLY A 282 0.07 -16.10 -13.81
N TYR A 283 -0.40 -14.89 -14.04
CA TYR A 283 -1.42 -14.25 -13.19
C TYR A 283 -2.82 -14.63 -13.66
N PRO A 284 -3.67 -15.16 -12.76
CA PRO A 284 -5.08 -15.38 -13.03
C PRO A 284 -5.87 -14.08 -13.25
N PRO A 285 -6.99 -14.12 -14.01
CA PRO A 285 -7.82 -12.93 -14.28
C PRO A 285 -8.32 -12.20 -13.04
N SER A 286 -8.61 -12.91 -11.95
CA SER A 286 -9.09 -12.33 -10.68
C SER A 286 -8.12 -11.30 -10.10
N VAL A 287 -6.81 -11.45 -10.31
CA VAL A 287 -5.78 -10.50 -9.84
C VAL A 287 -6.01 -9.11 -10.43
N PHE A 288 -6.33 -9.04 -11.73
CA PHE A 288 -6.57 -7.77 -12.42
C PHE A 288 -7.89 -7.09 -12.02
N GLY A 289 -8.84 -7.84 -11.47
CA GLY A 289 -10.07 -7.28 -10.88
C GLY A 289 -9.84 -6.69 -9.48
N MET A 290 -9.01 -7.34 -8.67
CA MET A 290 -8.76 -6.91 -7.29
C MET A 290 -7.85 -5.68 -7.16
N LEU A 291 -6.89 -5.51 -8.09
CA LEU A 291 -5.98 -4.35 -8.05
C LEU A 291 -6.72 -3.00 -8.15
N PRO A 292 -7.64 -2.80 -9.12
CA PRO A 292 -8.46 -1.60 -9.16
C PRO A 292 -9.32 -1.41 -7.91
N GLU A 293 -9.92 -2.49 -7.37
CA GLU A 293 -10.75 -2.41 -6.17
C GLU A 293 -9.95 -1.90 -4.96
N LEU A 294 -8.75 -2.43 -4.75
CA LEU A 294 -7.86 -1.96 -3.69
C LEU A 294 -7.47 -0.49 -3.88
N VAL A 295 -7.00 -0.13 -5.08
CA VAL A 295 -6.54 1.24 -5.38
C VAL A 295 -7.68 2.25 -5.31
N GLU A 296 -8.90 1.90 -5.77
CA GLU A 296 -10.07 2.78 -5.73
C GLU A 296 -10.59 3.00 -4.30
N SER A 297 -10.27 2.14 -3.35
CA SER A 297 -10.62 2.34 -1.94
C SER A 297 -9.90 3.53 -1.30
N ALA A 298 -8.76 3.94 -1.85
CA ALA A 298 -8.06 5.16 -1.49
C ALA A 298 -8.65 6.39 -2.20
N GLY A 299 -8.25 7.58 -1.76
CA GLY A 299 -8.68 8.87 -2.29
C GLY A 299 -9.61 9.63 -1.35
N ASN A 300 -10.06 10.80 -1.79
CA ASN A 300 -10.90 11.67 -0.98
C ASN A 300 -12.26 11.04 -0.64
N GLY A 301 -12.77 11.33 0.55
CA GLY A 301 -14.12 10.98 0.96
C GLY A 301 -15.22 11.84 0.30
N ALA A 302 -16.48 11.56 0.62
CA ALA A 302 -17.62 12.32 0.12
C ALA A 302 -17.78 13.67 0.85
N ASP A 303 -17.90 13.62 2.17
CA ASP A 303 -18.24 14.78 3.00
C ASP A 303 -17.15 15.10 4.04
N ALA A 304 -16.11 14.29 4.13
CA ALA A 304 -15.02 14.46 5.08
C ALA A 304 -14.14 15.68 4.71
N ARG A 305 -13.67 16.41 5.72
CA ARG A 305 -12.71 17.49 5.53
C ARG A 305 -11.31 16.96 5.21
N GLY A 306 -10.99 15.74 5.65
CA GLY A 306 -9.70 15.08 5.44
C GLY A 306 -9.48 14.61 4.00
N SER A 307 -8.25 14.22 3.69
CA SER A 307 -7.84 13.65 2.42
C SER A 307 -7.11 12.32 2.61
N LEU A 308 -7.13 11.44 1.59
CA LEU A 308 -6.37 10.20 1.59
C LEU A 308 -5.57 10.10 0.30
N SER A 309 -4.33 10.56 0.35
CA SER A 309 -3.36 10.38 -0.74
C SER A 309 -2.66 9.02 -0.58
N ALA A 310 -2.44 8.32 -1.69
CA ALA A 310 -1.82 7.00 -1.63
C ALA A 310 -0.60 6.91 -2.57
N LEU A 311 0.47 6.30 -2.06
CA LEU A 311 1.66 5.96 -2.82
C LEU A 311 1.85 4.43 -2.80
N TYR A 312 1.74 3.83 -3.98
CA TYR A 312 1.90 2.39 -4.17
C TYR A 312 3.23 2.09 -4.83
N THR A 313 4.07 1.28 -4.21
CA THR A 313 5.25 0.81 -4.91
C THR A 313 4.89 -0.34 -5.85
N VAL A 314 5.47 -0.32 -7.03
CA VAL A 314 5.33 -1.34 -8.06
C VAL A 314 6.72 -1.83 -8.43
N LEU A 315 6.99 -3.10 -8.16
CA LEU A 315 8.28 -3.71 -8.46
C LEU A 315 8.29 -4.21 -9.90
N ALA A 316 9.16 -3.64 -10.73
CA ALA A 316 9.43 -4.14 -12.07
C ALA A 316 10.66 -5.07 -12.01
N GLU A 317 10.44 -6.39 -12.05
CA GLU A 317 11.55 -7.35 -12.06
C GLU A 317 12.37 -7.20 -13.34
N GLY A 318 13.70 -7.05 -13.19
CA GLY A 318 14.60 -6.85 -14.34
C GLY A 318 14.36 -5.54 -15.11
N ASP A 319 13.75 -4.52 -14.47
CA ASP A 319 13.34 -3.26 -15.11
C ASP A 319 12.34 -3.46 -16.28
N ASP A 320 11.62 -4.59 -16.28
CA ASP A 320 10.64 -4.94 -17.32
C ASP A 320 9.39 -4.06 -17.22
N GLN A 321 9.33 -3.07 -18.11
CA GLN A 321 8.20 -2.15 -18.23
C GLN A 321 6.94 -2.79 -18.82
N GLN A 322 7.05 -4.03 -19.39
CA GLN A 322 5.95 -4.78 -19.98
C GLN A 322 5.38 -5.84 -19.02
N ASP A 323 5.74 -5.77 -17.75
CA ASP A 323 5.11 -6.62 -16.73
C ASP A 323 3.61 -6.29 -16.62
N PRO A 324 2.70 -7.28 -16.62
CA PRO A 324 1.27 -7.04 -16.60
C PRO A 324 0.77 -6.31 -15.36
N ILE A 325 1.45 -6.46 -14.21
CA ILE A 325 1.12 -5.71 -12.99
C ILE A 325 1.58 -4.26 -13.11
N VAL A 326 2.75 -4.02 -13.74
CA VAL A 326 3.25 -2.67 -14.04
C VAL A 326 2.27 -1.94 -14.96
N ASP A 327 1.81 -2.58 -16.03
CA ASP A 327 0.87 -1.99 -16.97
C ASP A 327 -0.51 -1.74 -16.34
N CYS A 328 -1.05 -2.72 -15.62
CA CYS A 328 -2.29 -2.56 -14.87
C CYS A 328 -2.20 -1.40 -13.87
N ALA A 329 -1.11 -1.32 -13.10
CA ALA A 329 -0.91 -0.24 -12.13
C ALA A 329 -0.87 1.15 -12.81
N ARG A 330 -0.19 1.27 -13.97
CA ARG A 330 -0.19 2.53 -14.74
C ARG A 330 -1.57 2.94 -15.23
N ALA A 331 -2.41 1.99 -15.57
CA ALA A 331 -3.76 2.25 -16.05
C ALA A 331 -4.68 2.77 -14.94
N ILE A 332 -4.57 2.24 -13.72
CA ILE A 332 -5.49 2.52 -12.61
C ILE A 332 -5.05 3.67 -11.70
N LEU A 333 -3.77 4.09 -11.75
CA LEU A 333 -3.21 5.13 -10.90
C LEU A 333 -3.29 6.52 -11.55
N ASP A 334 -3.35 7.56 -10.73
CA ASP A 334 -3.45 8.98 -11.16
C ASP A 334 -2.08 9.61 -11.50
N GLY A 335 -1.07 8.80 -11.70
CA GLY A 335 0.29 9.19 -12.04
C GLY A 335 1.32 8.19 -11.54
N HIS A 336 2.56 8.39 -11.95
CA HIS A 336 3.66 7.51 -11.57
C HIS A 336 4.99 8.24 -11.48
N ILE A 337 5.81 7.79 -10.54
CA ILE A 337 7.20 8.20 -10.35
C ILE A 337 8.05 6.97 -10.68
N VAL A 338 9.00 7.12 -11.58
CA VAL A 338 9.90 6.04 -12.00
C VAL A 338 11.28 6.27 -11.39
N LEU A 339 11.80 5.26 -10.70
CA LEU A 339 13.20 5.26 -10.27
C LEU A 339 14.07 4.54 -11.30
N SER A 340 15.14 5.20 -11.71
CA SER A 340 16.05 4.73 -12.75
C SER A 340 17.32 4.11 -12.15
N ARG A 341 17.64 2.88 -12.55
CA ARG A 341 18.91 2.24 -12.21
C ARG A 341 20.09 3.04 -12.75
N ARG A 342 20.00 3.56 -13.98
CA ARG A 342 21.03 4.39 -14.61
C ARG A 342 21.40 5.61 -13.75
N LEU A 343 20.42 6.26 -13.12
CA LEU A 343 20.66 7.38 -12.19
C LEU A 343 21.28 6.90 -10.87
N ALA A 344 20.83 5.78 -10.34
CA ALA A 344 21.40 5.19 -9.12
C ALA A 344 22.85 4.77 -9.30
N ASP A 345 23.22 4.16 -10.43
CA ASP A 345 24.57 3.69 -10.74
C ASP A 345 25.60 4.84 -10.82
N VAL A 346 25.15 6.06 -11.16
CA VAL A 346 26.01 7.26 -11.16
C VAL A 346 25.89 8.08 -9.86
N GLY A 347 25.29 7.51 -8.80
CA GLY A 347 25.16 8.19 -7.51
C GLY A 347 24.21 9.39 -7.52
N HIS A 348 23.23 9.42 -8.42
CA HIS A 348 22.21 10.46 -8.46
C HIS A 348 21.01 10.05 -7.60
N TYR A 349 20.88 10.66 -6.44
CA TYR A 349 19.78 10.37 -5.50
C TYR A 349 18.99 11.64 -5.12
N PRO A 350 17.63 11.50 -4.95
CA PRO A 350 16.83 10.34 -5.31
C PRO A 350 16.90 10.04 -6.83
N ALA A 351 16.92 8.77 -7.19
CA ALA A 351 17.11 8.33 -8.57
C ALA A 351 15.82 8.47 -9.43
N ILE A 352 15.12 9.59 -9.31
CA ILE A 352 13.84 9.87 -9.98
C ILE A 352 14.09 10.23 -11.43
N ASP A 353 13.59 9.42 -12.36
CA ASP A 353 13.56 9.75 -13.77
C ASP A 353 12.39 10.70 -14.06
N ILE A 354 12.69 11.99 -14.13
CA ILE A 354 11.70 13.04 -14.36
C ILE A 354 11.05 12.93 -15.76
N SER A 355 11.79 12.41 -16.73
CA SER A 355 11.29 12.25 -18.11
C SER A 355 10.28 11.11 -18.22
N ALA A 356 10.50 10.02 -17.49
CA ALA A 356 9.61 8.86 -17.44
C ALA A 356 8.46 9.01 -16.42
N SER A 357 8.45 10.09 -15.62
CA SER A 357 7.49 10.28 -14.52
C SER A 357 6.41 11.30 -14.86
N VAL A 358 5.18 11.02 -14.41
CA VAL A 358 3.99 11.84 -14.70
C VAL A 358 3.09 11.96 -13.48
N SER A 359 2.66 13.18 -13.13
CA SER A 359 1.50 13.42 -12.25
C SER A 359 0.32 13.91 -13.09
N ARG A 360 -0.76 13.13 -13.13
CA ARG A 360 -1.97 13.48 -13.89
C ARG A 360 -2.76 14.60 -13.21
N CYS A 361 -2.59 14.75 -11.89
CA CYS A 361 -3.28 15.80 -11.11
C CYS A 361 -2.52 17.12 -11.06
N MET A 362 -1.27 17.19 -11.53
CA MET A 362 -0.43 18.39 -11.41
C MET A 362 -1.10 19.66 -11.93
N ASN A 363 -1.82 19.57 -13.06
CA ASN A 363 -2.50 20.72 -13.65
C ASN A 363 -3.69 21.23 -12.81
N GLN A 364 -4.25 20.39 -11.94
CA GLN A 364 -5.39 20.71 -11.08
C GLN A 364 -4.93 21.34 -9.75
N VAL A 365 -3.74 20.95 -9.28
CA VAL A 365 -3.21 21.32 -7.95
C VAL A 365 -2.09 22.34 -7.99
N SER A 366 -1.68 22.80 -9.17
CA SER A 366 -0.59 23.77 -9.33
C SER A 366 -1.00 24.99 -10.18
N ALA A 367 -0.43 26.15 -9.86
CA ALA A 367 -0.66 27.37 -10.61
C ALA A 367 0.05 27.35 -11.98
N MET A 368 -0.50 28.09 -12.95
CA MET A 368 0.06 28.20 -14.32
C MET A 368 1.55 28.54 -14.38
N PRO A 369 2.10 29.46 -13.54
CA PRO A 369 3.53 29.74 -13.55
C PRO A 369 4.38 28.51 -13.20
N GLN A 370 3.95 27.69 -12.21
CA GLN A 370 4.62 26.45 -11.85
C GLN A 370 4.58 25.43 -13.00
N GLN A 371 3.42 25.26 -13.63
CA GLN A 371 3.25 24.33 -14.75
C GLN A 371 4.18 24.68 -15.93
N ARG A 372 4.32 25.99 -16.23
CA ARG A 372 5.24 26.48 -17.26
C ARG A 372 6.70 26.22 -16.89
N ALA A 373 7.08 26.52 -15.64
CA ALA A 373 8.43 26.29 -15.15
C ALA A 373 8.79 24.79 -15.17
N ALA A 374 7.90 23.92 -14.71
CA ALA A 374 8.11 22.46 -14.74
C ALA A 374 8.23 21.91 -16.17
N ARG A 375 7.44 22.40 -17.12
CA ARG A 375 7.59 22.03 -18.54
C ARG A 375 8.91 22.48 -19.11
N ASN A 376 9.30 23.74 -18.89
CA ASN A 376 10.57 24.27 -19.35
C ASN A 376 11.76 23.50 -18.75
N PHE A 377 11.71 23.20 -17.45
CA PHE A 377 12.71 22.35 -16.80
C PHE A 377 12.84 20.99 -17.49
N LYS A 378 11.72 20.27 -17.67
CA LYS A 378 11.71 18.96 -18.32
C LYS A 378 12.23 19.02 -19.76
N GLU A 379 11.90 20.04 -20.51
CA GLU A 379 12.41 20.25 -21.87
C GLU A 379 13.91 20.46 -21.91
N LEU A 380 14.45 21.34 -21.06
CA LEU A 380 15.88 21.62 -20.97
C LEU A 380 16.65 20.37 -20.50
N TYR A 381 16.16 19.71 -19.46
CA TYR A 381 16.78 18.50 -18.93
C TYR A 381 16.77 17.36 -19.97
N SER A 382 15.65 17.12 -20.65
CA SER A 382 15.55 16.11 -21.71
C SER A 382 16.44 16.43 -22.91
N THR A 383 16.62 17.72 -23.27
CA THR A 383 17.54 18.14 -24.33
C THR A 383 18.98 17.85 -23.92
N PHE A 384 19.34 18.21 -22.69
CA PHE A 384 20.69 17.93 -22.16
C PHE A 384 21.00 16.42 -22.11
N GLU A 385 20.07 15.59 -21.59
CA GLU A 385 20.26 14.14 -21.52
C GLU A 385 20.51 13.49 -22.90
N LYS A 386 19.89 14.01 -23.97
CA LYS A 386 20.10 13.50 -25.34
C LYS A 386 21.52 13.80 -25.89
N ILE A 387 22.11 14.88 -25.48
CA ILE A 387 23.42 15.32 -26.00
C ILE A 387 24.58 15.04 -25.04
N LYS A 388 24.29 14.72 -23.78
CA LYS A 388 25.25 14.50 -22.70
C LYS A 388 26.38 13.54 -23.10
N GLU A 389 26.07 12.46 -23.79
CA GLU A 389 27.03 11.46 -24.26
C GLU A 389 27.79 11.92 -25.50
N LEU A 390 27.24 12.84 -26.28
CA LEU A 390 27.86 13.38 -27.48
C LEU A 390 28.86 14.52 -27.19
N ILE A 391 28.69 15.21 -26.05
CA ILE A 391 29.59 16.34 -25.69
C ILE A 391 31.07 15.91 -25.62
N PRO A 392 31.43 14.81 -24.92
CA PRO A 392 32.83 14.36 -24.87
C PRO A 392 33.39 13.90 -26.24
N LEU A 393 32.48 13.50 -27.14
CA LEU A 393 32.83 13.01 -28.48
C LEU A 393 32.96 14.16 -29.53
N GLY A 394 32.78 15.42 -29.08
CA GLY A 394 32.81 16.58 -29.98
C GLY A 394 31.52 16.77 -30.80
N GLY A 395 30.43 16.03 -30.47
CA GLY A 395 29.14 16.15 -31.16
C GLY A 395 28.30 17.36 -30.79
N TYR A 396 28.86 18.27 -29.98
CA TYR A 396 28.24 19.53 -29.62
C TYR A 396 29.17 20.69 -29.85
N THR A 397 28.69 21.71 -30.55
CA THR A 397 29.41 22.96 -30.76
C THR A 397 28.57 24.13 -30.27
N PRO A 398 29.06 24.97 -29.32
CA PRO A 398 28.32 26.14 -28.85
C PRO A 398 27.96 27.10 -30.00
N GLY A 399 26.77 27.66 -29.97
CA GLY A 399 26.27 28.61 -30.95
C GLY A 399 25.45 28.00 -32.11
N MET A 400 25.34 26.66 -32.21
CA MET A 400 24.55 26.02 -33.26
C MET A 400 23.02 26.05 -33.00
N ASP A 401 22.63 25.90 -31.75
CA ASP A 401 21.21 25.90 -31.35
C ASP A 401 21.06 26.52 -29.96
N ALA A 402 20.34 27.63 -29.88
CA ALA A 402 20.12 28.38 -28.63
C ALA A 402 19.47 27.57 -27.53
N LYS A 403 18.59 26.62 -27.87
CA LYS A 403 17.93 25.76 -26.89
C LYS A 403 18.91 24.74 -26.30
N THR A 404 19.72 24.16 -27.14
CA THR A 404 20.79 23.22 -26.77
C THR A 404 21.84 23.90 -25.91
N ASP A 405 22.31 25.08 -26.32
CA ASP A 405 23.26 25.88 -25.56
C ASP A 405 22.76 26.20 -24.16
N ARG A 406 21.50 26.65 -24.05
CA ARG A 406 20.90 26.93 -22.76
C ARG A 406 20.77 25.67 -21.91
N SER A 407 20.45 24.51 -22.51
CA SER A 407 20.34 23.25 -21.79
C SER A 407 21.69 22.82 -21.20
N VAL A 408 22.77 22.96 -21.94
CA VAL A 408 24.14 22.66 -21.47
C VAL A 408 24.58 23.64 -20.38
N GLN A 409 24.33 24.94 -20.58
CA GLN A 409 24.65 25.97 -19.59
C GLN A 409 23.96 25.74 -18.23
N LEU A 410 22.68 25.36 -18.24
CA LEU A 410 21.88 25.15 -17.03
C LEU A 410 22.04 23.74 -16.44
N ALA A 411 22.65 22.79 -17.17
CA ALA A 411 22.73 21.38 -16.74
C ALA A 411 23.24 21.18 -15.30
N PRO A 412 24.31 21.86 -14.83
CA PRO A 412 24.80 21.68 -13.45
C PRO A 412 23.73 22.14 -12.40
N ALA A 413 22.95 23.16 -12.72
CA ALA A 413 21.90 23.66 -11.82
C ALA A 413 20.67 22.74 -11.84
N LEU A 414 20.30 22.21 -13.02
CA LEU A 414 19.23 21.25 -13.18
C LEU A 414 19.53 19.94 -12.44
N GLU A 415 20.74 19.39 -12.60
CA GLU A 415 21.16 18.17 -11.89
C GLU A 415 21.20 18.38 -10.37
N ARG A 416 21.72 19.52 -9.90
CA ARG A 416 21.73 19.86 -8.47
C ARG A 416 20.32 19.98 -7.90
N PHE A 417 19.38 20.51 -8.66
CA PHE A 417 17.99 20.62 -8.27
C PHE A 417 17.34 19.25 -8.03
N LEU A 418 17.66 18.26 -8.86
CA LEU A 418 17.11 16.90 -8.78
C LEU A 418 17.73 16.08 -7.65
N ARG A 419 18.96 16.39 -7.23
CA ARG A 419 19.63 15.72 -6.11
C ARG A 419 19.19 16.30 -4.78
N GLN A 420 18.97 15.43 -3.79
CA GLN A 420 18.57 15.83 -2.44
C GLN A 420 19.10 14.80 -1.45
N GLU A 421 19.75 15.25 -0.39
CA GLU A 421 20.26 14.38 0.67
C GLU A 421 19.13 13.80 1.51
N VAL A 422 19.35 12.63 2.11
CA VAL A 422 18.32 11.87 2.85
C VAL A 422 17.74 12.68 4.03
N GLY A 423 18.56 13.49 4.69
CA GLY A 423 18.17 14.36 5.80
C GLY A 423 17.64 15.73 5.36
N GLU A 424 17.77 16.07 4.08
CA GLU A 424 17.32 17.35 3.54
C GLU A 424 15.83 17.32 3.23
N GLY A 425 15.04 18.19 3.89
CA GLY A 425 13.64 18.46 3.55
C GLY A 425 13.54 19.68 2.64
N SER A 426 12.67 19.64 1.63
CA SER A 426 12.40 20.79 0.79
C SER A 426 10.89 21.02 0.71
N GLU A 427 10.40 21.98 1.47
CA GLU A 427 8.99 22.37 1.44
C GLU A 427 8.56 22.81 0.04
N LEU A 428 7.27 22.66 -0.26
CA LEU A 428 6.69 22.96 -1.57
C LEU A 428 7.04 24.40 -2.03
N GLY A 429 6.87 25.39 -1.15
CA GLY A 429 7.17 26.79 -1.46
C GLY A 429 8.65 27.03 -1.80
N VAL A 430 9.57 26.42 -1.04
CA VAL A 430 11.02 26.52 -1.27
C VAL A 430 11.40 25.82 -2.58
N SER A 431 10.82 24.64 -2.83
CA SER A 431 11.04 23.89 -4.07
C SER A 431 10.65 24.70 -5.31
N LEU A 432 9.50 25.39 -5.24
CA LEU A 432 9.00 26.24 -6.34
C LEU A 432 9.84 27.49 -6.55
N ALA A 433 10.26 28.17 -5.48
CA ALA A 433 11.13 29.34 -5.55
C ALA A 433 12.48 28.97 -6.18
N THR A 434 13.06 27.83 -5.78
CA THR A 434 14.31 27.33 -6.34
C THR A 434 14.18 26.99 -7.82
N LEU A 435 13.09 26.31 -8.22
CA LEU A 435 12.80 26.03 -9.63
C LEU A 435 12.75 27.29 -10.48
N GLN A 436 12.04 28.32 -10.00
CA GLN A 436 11.92 29.60 -10.71
C GLN A 436 13.25 30.34 -10.81
N SER A 437 14.11 30.27 -9.78
CA SER A 437 15.42 30.95 -9.78
C SER A 437 16.38 30.34 -10.80
N ILE A 438 16.34 29.03 -11.02
CA ILE A 438 17.20 28.33 -11.98
C ILE A 438 16.82 28.66 -13.42
N LEU A 439 15.55 28.90 -13.71
CA LEU A 439 15.03 29.09 -15.06
C LEU A 439 15.03 30.56 -15.52
N LYS A 440 15.34 31.49 -14.62
CA LYS A 440 15.54 32.89 -14.97
C LYS A 440 16.86 33.08 -15.70
#